data_76bb38b3fae5b0dd498a6b56734dc16d
#
_entry.id   76bb38b3fae5b0dd498a6b56734dc16d
#
_cell.length_a   1.000
_cell.length_b   1.000
_cell.length_c   1.000
_cell.angle_alpha   90.00
_cell.angle_beta   90.00
_cell.angle_gamma   90.00
#
_symmetry.space_group_name_H-M   'P 1'
#
loop_
_entity.id
_entity.type
_entity.pdbx_description
1 polymer ?
#
loop_
_entity_poly.entity_id
_entity_poly.type
_entity_poly.pdbx_seq_one_letter_code
_entity_poly.pdbx_strand_id
1 'polypeptide(L)'
;MELLQQNQPEQYVIFDDSLKNRYWDVRLYGFESYLKMEEEEKGSAGFDKTGTLVVATNEEVEKVIKTGIALAKAAGYTGEYITDKDRIKEILPDISTENILGAGYTEDDGYFDGTMISNTYMKKAQKNGVTVKTGVKVTDVKVVDNKVKGLTTDDGAEYEFDVVVDCTGPWSKITGEMVGLNVPIWHTKAEAFFLCPPGKKLDYTFPVLKYPEFYALRAGDNIFICKSHLSMDLNNPMHAGQWDPDKLPATGGTDDYFIDFLLDQLDAKVPGIVDSGLVSSWLSYRAEPKDFWPVLGKTPVEGYMLSTGFGGNGVIEVPAATRDLANHDHA
;
A
#
# COMPACT_ATOMS: atom_id res chain seq x y z
N MET A 1 2.10 27.29 -9.92
CA MET A 1 2.57 26.33 -10.92
C MET A 1 4.00 26.60 -11.38
N GLU A 2 4.55 27.76 -11.10
CA GLU A 2 5.93 28.14 -11.49
C GLU A 2 7.02 27.85 -10.46
N LEU A 3 6.70 27.49 -9.23
CA LEU A 3 7.68 27.23 -8.17
C LEU A 3 8.18 25.76 -8.12
N LEU A 4 7.64 24.89 -8.96
CA LEU A 4 8.05 23.47 -9.05
C LEU A 4 9.01 23.18 -10.22
N GLN A 5 9.34 24.19 -11.03
CA GLN A 5 10.22 24.02 -12.19
C GLN A 5 11.69 24.46 -11.98
N GLN A 6 12.06 24.93 -10.82
CA GLN A 6 13.37 25.57 -10.65
C GLN A 6 14.43 24.80 -9.85
N ASN A 7 14.26 23.56 -9.43
CA ASN A 7 15.42 22.82 -8.90
C ASN A 7 15.29 21.32 -9.16
N GLN A 8 15.88 20.90 -10.26
CA GLN A 8 16.36 19.56 -10.58
C GLN A 8 15.38 18.38 -10.41
N PRO A 9 14.47 18.13 -11.35
CA PRO A 9 13.62 16.94 -11.34
C PRO A 9 14.35 15.64 -11.78
N GLU A 10 15.59 15.70 -12.28
CA GLU A 10 16.20 14.57 -12.96
C GLU A 10 17.09 13.66 -12.10
N GLN A 11 17.31 13.98 -10.83
CA GLN A 11 18.28 13.25 -10.00
C GLN A 11 17.69 12.27 -8.98
N TYR A 12 16.37 12.18 -8.84
CA TYR A 12 15.73 11.33 -7.83
C TYR A 12 15.08 10.06 -8.36
N VAL A 13 15.16 9.83 -9.66
CA VAL A 13 14.48 8.70 -10.28
C VAL A 13 15.44 7.55 -10.38
N ILE A 14 15.19 6.52 -9.61
CA ILE A 14 15.90 5.27 -9.79
C ILE A 14 14.92 4.13 -10.05
N PHE A 15 13.71 4.44 -10.50
CA PHE A 15 12.99 3.52 -11.35
C PHE A 15 13.19 3.99 -12.80
N ASP A 16 14.18 3.43 -13.45
CA ASP A 16 14.34 3.41 -14.88
C ASP A 16 13.01 2.99 -15.54
N ASP A 17 12.73 3.51 -16.73
CA ASP A 17 11.57 3.09 -17.54
C ASP A 17 11.50 1.56 -17.73
N SER A 18 12.61 0.86 -17.57
CA SER A 18 12.67 -0.60 -17.52
C SER A 18 11.83 -1.19 -16.37
N LEU A 19 11.71 -0.50 -15.22
CA LEU A 19 10.89 -0.97 -14.09
C LEU A 19 9.41 -0.66 -14.28
N LYS A 20 9.05 0.41 -14.97
CA LYS A 20 7.66 0.63 -15.41
C LYS A 20 7.19 -0.52 -16.28
N ASN A 21 8.06 -1.03 -17.16
CA ASN A 21 7.81 -2.20 -17.98
C ASN A 21 7.82 -3.52 -17.19
N ARG A 22 8.39 -3.51 -15.96
CA ARG A 22 8.49 -4.67 -15.06
C ARG A 22 7.54 -4.59 -13.86
N TYR A 23 6.54 -3.73 -13.92
CA TYR A 23 5.59 -3.51 -12.83
C TYR A 23 4.98 -4.81 -12.26
N TRP A 24 4.62 -5.74 -13.14
CA TRP A 24 4.10 -7.04 -12.78
C TRP A 24 5.16 -7.95 -12.15
N ASP A 25 6.40 -7.90 -12.64
CA ASP A 25 7.51 -8.69 -12.09
C ASP A 25 7.80 -8.28 -10.64
N VAL A 26 7.75 -6.98 -10.34
CA VAL A 26 7.94 -6.43 -8.99
C VAL A 26 6.88 -6.97 -8.03
N ARG A 27 5.62 -6.95 -8.45
CA ARG A 27 4.48 -7.43 -7.65
C ARG A 27 4.50 -8.95 -7.49
N LEU A 28 4.78 -9.67 -8.56
CA LEU A 28 4.91 -11.12 -8.53
C LEU A 28 6.02 -11.53 -7.57
N TYR A 29 7.19 -10.90 -7.65
CA TYR A 29 8.28 -11.15 -6.71
C TYR A 29 7.89 -10.90 -5.26
N GLY A 30 7.13 -9.82 -4.98
CA GLY A 30 6.62 -9.54 -3.64
C GLY A 30 5.67 -10.61 -3.15
N PHE A 31 4.71 -11.00 -3.97
CA PHE A 31 3.75 -12.05 -3.67
C PHE A 31 4.45 -13.39 -3.36
N GLU A 32 5.34 -13.83 -4.24
CA GLU A 32 6.12 -15.07 -4.07
C GLU A 32 7.05 -15.01 -2.85
N SER A 33 7.62 -13.84 -2.54
CA SER A 33 8.44 -13.66 -1.35
C SER A 33 7.66 -13.89 -0.06
N TYR A 34 6.40 -13.45 0.00
CA TYR A 34 5.54 -13.66 1.15
C TYR A 34 4.97 -15.07 1.21
N LEU A 35 4.63 -15.69 0.08
CA LEU A 35 4.26 -17.10 0.05
C LEU A 35 5.41 -17.96 0.57
N LYS A 36 6.64 -17.72 0.12
CA LYS A 36 7.83 -18.41 0.64
C LYS A 36 8.03 -18.17 2.13
N MET A 37 7.81 -16.95 2.61
CA MET A 37 7.89 -16.62 4.04
C MET A 37 6.86 -17.43 4.84
N GLU A 38 5.65 -17.59 4.33
CA GLU A 38 4.56 -18.38 4.93
C GLU A 38 4.86 -19.90 4.92
N GLU A 39 5.51 -20.39 3.86
CA GLU A 39 5.97 -21.79 3.76
C GLU A 39 7.08 -22.09 4.76
N GLU A 40 8.04 -21.17 4.95
CA GLU A 40 9.15 -21.31 5.90
C GLU A 40 8.65 -21.31 7.35
N GLU A 41 7.67 -20.46 7.66
CA GLU A 41 7.07 -20.34 9.00
C GLU A 41 5.60 -19.94 8.86
N LYS A 42 4.72 -20.90 9.10
CA LYS A 42 3.26 -20.67 8.99
C LYS A 42 2.80 -19.52 9.88
N GLY A 43 2.04 -18.59 9.31
CA GLY A 43 1.54 -17.40 9.99
C GLY A 43 2.53 -16.23 9.99
N SER A 44 3.70 -16.37 9.35
CA SER A 44 4.72 -15.32 9.33
C SER A 44 4.38 -14.14 8.43
N ALA A 45 3.56 -14.36 7.40
CA ALA A 45 3.02 -13.34 6.52
C ALA A 45 1.51 -13.13 6.70
N GLY A 46 0.84 -14.01 7.45
CA GLY A 46 -0.60 -13.95 7.69
C GLY A 46 -1.41 -14.03 6.41
N PHE A 47 -1.01 -14.93 5.49
CA PHE A 47 -1.71 -15.11 4.24
C PHE A 47 -3.06 -15.80 4.45
N ASP A 48 -4.13 -15.14 4.03
CA ASP A 48 -5.47 -15.72 3.95
C ASP A 48 -5.89 -15.85 2.49
N LYS A 49 -5.91 -17.10 1.99
CA LYS A 49 -6.23 -17.43 0.62
C LYS A 49 -7.76 -17.44 0.44
N THR A 50 -8.33 -16.27 0.19
CA THR A 50 -9.77 -16.08 -0.01
C THR A 50 -10.16 -15.93 -1.48
N GLY A 51 -9.19 -15.86 -2.37
CA GLY A 51 -9.38 -15.40 -3.74
C GLY A 51 -9.58 -13.89 -3.82
N THR A 52 -9.43 -13.35 -5.02
CA THR A 52 -9.69 -11.93 -5.32
C THR A 52 -10.67 -11.84 -6.48
N LEU A 53 -11.78 -11.09 -6.27
CA LEU A 53 -12.80 -10.78 -7.27
C LEU A 53 -12.72 -9.29 -7.62
N VAL A 54 -12.31 -8.96 -8.83
CA VAL A 54 -12.22 -7.58 -9.35
C VAL A 54 -13.34 -7.36 -10.36
N VAL A 55 -14.20 -6.39 -10.11
CA VAL A 55 -15.42 -6.19 -10.91
C VAL A 55 -15.24 -5.08 -11.93
N ALA A 56 -15.57 -5.38 -13.19
CA ALA A 56 -15.59 -4.43 -14.30
C ALA A 56 -16.98 -3.78 -14.44
N THR A 57 -17.05 -2.47 -14.25
CA THR A 57 -18.24 -1.65 -14.45
C THR A 57 -18.17 -0.80 -15.73
N ASN A 58 -17.02 -0.78 -16.40
CA ASN A 58 -16.77 -0.11 -17.66
C ASN A 58 -15.67 -0.83 -18.46
N GLU A 59 -15.55 -0.51 -19.76
CA GLU A 59 -14.62 -1.15 -20.69
C GLU A 59 -13.14 -0.93 -20.33
N GLU A 60 -12.79 0.20 -19.73
CA GLU A 60 -11.41 0.50 -19.34
C GLU A 60 -10.96 -0.44 -18.20
N VAL A 61 -11.79 -0.58 -17.17
CA VAL A 61 -11.55 -1.52 -16.06
C VAL A 61 -11.54 -2.95 -16.56
N GLU A 62 -12.46 -3.31 -17.46
CA GLU A 62 -12.51 -4.63 -18.10
C GLU A 62 -11.18 -4.98 -18.79
N LYS A 63 -10.62 -4.06 -19.57
CA LYS A 63 -9.34 -4.24 -20.25
C LYS A 63 -8.19 -4.47 -19.28
N VAL A 64 -8.14 -3.69 -18.19
CA VAL A 64 -7.14 -3.85 -17.13
C VAL A 64 -7.23 -5.23 -16.49
N ILE A 65 -8.44 -5.67 -16.14
CA ILE A 65 -8.68 -6.98 -15.54
C ILE A 65 -8.23 -8.11 -16.47
N LYS A 66 -8.63 -8.07 -17.74
CA LYS A 66 -8.24 -9.09 -18.73
C LYS A 66 -6.73 -9.18 -18.90
N THR A 67 -6.05 -8.04 -18.88
CA THR A 67 -4.58 -7.99 -18.92
C THR A 67 -3.97 -8.63 -17.66
N GLY A 68 -4.47 -8.28 -16.47
CA GLY A 68 -4.00 -8.87 -15.20
C GLY A 68 -4.18 -10.38 -15.16
N ILE A 69 -5.35 -10.89 -15.59
CA ILE A 69 -5.61 -12.34 -15.68
C ILE A 69 -4.65 -13.04 -16.66
N ALA A 70 -4.36 -12.42 -17.81
CA ALA A 70 -3.41 -13.00 -18.76
C ALA A 70 -1.99 -13.10 -18.16
N LEU A 71 -1.58 -12.10 -17.42
CA LEU A 71 -0.28 -12.08 -16.73
C LEU A 71 -0.22 -13.08 -15.58
N ALA A 72 -1.27 -13.19 -14.77
CA ALA A 72 -1.35 -14.21 -13.71
C ALA A 72 -1.21 -15.63 -14.30
N LYS A 73 -1.92 -15.93 -15.39
CA LYS A 73 -1.79 -17.22 -16.09
C LYS A 73 -0.40 -17.45 -16.65
N ALA A 74 0.23 -16.44 -17.22
CA ALA A 74 1.61 -16.54 -17.73
C ALA A 74 2.62 -16.85 -16.61
N ALA A 75 2.33 -16.41 -15.38
CA ALA A 75 3.11 -16.70 -14.19
C ALA A 75 2.74 -18.06 -13.52
N GLY A 76 1.79 -18.83 -14.09
CA GLY A 76 1.39 -20.14 -13.57
C GLY A 76 0.27 -20.12 -12.53
N TYR A 77 -0.33 -18.96 -12.26
CA TYR A 77 -1.46 -18.83 -11.34
C TYR A 77 -2.81 -19.03 -12.02
N THR A 78 -3.82 -19.37 -11.23
CA THR A 78 -5.20 -19.42 -11.69
C THR A 78 -5.71 -18.03 -12.03
N GLY A 79 -6.70 -17.96 -12.87
CA GLY A 79 -7.38 -16.71 -13.18
C GLY A 79 -8.41 -16.92 -14.28
N GLU A 80 -9.57 -16.34 -14.12
CA GLU A 80 -10.65 -16.36 -15.12
C GLU A 80 -11.28 -14.98 -15.24
N TYR A 81 -11.66 -14.61 -16.48
CA TYR A 81 -12.52 -13.45 -16.70
C TYR A 81 -13.94 -13.99 -16.95
N ILE A 82 -14.88 -13.60 -16.11
CA ILE A 82 -16.22 -14.16 -16.02
C ILE A 82 -17.23 -13.13 -16.50
N THR A 83 -18.06 -13.48 -17.47
CA THR A 83 -19.21 -12.67 -17.90
C THR A 83 -20.54 -13.30 -17.49
N ASP A 84 -20.51 -14.57 -17.10
CA ASP A 84 -21.68 -15.30 -16.59
C ASP A 84 -22.00 -14.83 -15.16
N LYS A 85 -23.17 -14.25 -15.00
CA LYS A 85 -23.64 -13.69 -13.72
C LYS A 85 -23.89 -14.77 -12.67
N ASP A 86 -24.30 -15.96 -13.07
CA ASP A 86 -24.53 -17.07 -12.14
C ASP A 86 -23.19 -17.57 -11.60
N ARG A 87 -22.17 -17.65 -12.45
CA ARG A 87 -20.81 -17.98 -12.03
C ARG A 87 -20.21 -16.93 -11.06
N ILE A 88 -20.48 -15.64 -11.28
CA ILE A 88 -20.04 -14.58 -10.33
C ILE A 88 -20.72 -14.78 -8.96
N LYS A 89 -22.01 -15.14 -8.94
CA LYS A 89 -22.76 -15.44 -7.71
C LYS A 89 -22.33 -16.73 -7.02
N GLU A 90 -21.77 -17.70 -7.73
CA GLU A 90 -21.15 -18.87 -7.08
C GLU A 90 -19.95 -18.46 -6.22
N ILE A 91 -19.19 -17.44 -6.66
CA ILE A 91 -18.02 -16.92 -5.94
C ILE A 91 -18.44 -16.01 -4.79
N LEU A 92 -19.39 -15.11 -5.03
CA LEU A 92 -19.91 -14.18 -4.03
C LEU A 92 -21.45 -14.19 -4.10
N PRO A 93 -22.12 -15.04 -3.31
CA PRO A 93 -23.57 -15.28 -3.42
C PRO A 93 -24.45 -14.04 -3.30
N ASP A 94 -24.08 -13.11 -2.45
CA ASP A 94 -24.88 -11.91 -2.16
C ASP A 94 -24.56 -10.73 -3.13
N ILE A 95 -23.69 -10.92 -4.15
CA ILE A 95 -23.32 -9.83 -5.06
C ILE A 95 -24.50 -9.42 -5.97
N SER A 96 -24.73 -8.11 -6.08
CA SER A 96 -25.57 -7.55 -7.13
C SER A 96 -24.84 -7.61 -8.47
N THR A 97 -25.44 -8.22 -9.47
CA THR A 97 -24.86 -8.32 -10.82
C THR A 97 -25.41 -7.25 -11.77
N GLU A 98 -26.08 -6.22 -11.22
CA GLU A 98 -26.50 -5.07 -12.01
C GLU A 98 -25.28 -4.23 -12.43
N ASN A 99 -25.30 -3.76 -13.68
CA ASN A 99 -24.26 -2.91 -14.28
C ASN A 99 -22.84 -3.51 -14.24
N ILE A 100 -22.71 -4.85 -14.09
CA ILE A 100 -21.44 -5.56 -14.21
C ILE A 100 -21.26 -6.00 -15.67
N LEU A 101 -20.14 -5.60 -16.30
CA LEU A 101 -19.71 -6.11 -17.60
C LEU A 101 -19.07 -7.51 -17.48
N GLY A 102 -18.39 -7.74 -16.37
CA GLY A 102 -17.75 -9.00 -16.02
C GLY A 102 -16.89 -8.82 -14.76
N ALA A 103 -16.25 -9.91 -14.36
CA ALA A 103 -15.34 -9.90 -13.23
C ALA A 103 -14.11 -10.76 -13.51
N GLY A 104 -12.96 -10.36 -12.99
CA GLY A 104 -11.77 -11.21 -12.92
C GLY A 104 -11.72 -11.90 -11.57
N TYR A 105 -11.52 -13.21 -11.57
CA TYR A 105 -11.34 -13.98 -10.37
C TYR A 105 -10.01 -14.74 -10.39
N THR A 106 -9.28 -14.66 -9.30
CA THR A 106 -8.02 -15.38 -9.06
C THR A 106 -8.14 -16.13 -7.74
N GLU A 107 -8.29 -17.44 -7.80
CA GLU A 107 -8.49 -18.30 -6.62
C GLU A 107 -7.23 -18.40 -5.76
N ASP A 108 -6.05 -18.30 -6.37
CA ASP A 108 -4.76 -18.38 -5.65
C ASP A 108 -4.39 -17.12 -4.90
N ASP A 109 -5.14 -16.04 -5.09
CA ASP A 109 -4.94 -14.74 -4.44
C ASP A 109 -5.65 -14.68 -3.08
N GLY A 110 -5.47 -13.56 -2.39
CA GLY A 110 -6.03 -13.30 -1.08
C GLY A 110 -5.46 -12.01 -0.49
N TYR A 111 -5.25 -12.01 0.82
CA TYR A 111 -4.59 -10.89 1.48
C TYR A 111 -3.55 -11.36 2.49
N PHE A 112 -2.59 -10.49 2.76
CA PHE A 112 -1.53 -10.67 3.76
C PHE A 112 -1.74 -9.69 4.92
N ASP A 113 -1.25 -10.07 6.11
CA ASP A 113 -1.22 -9.18 7.26
C ASP A 113 0.09 -8.40 7.30
N GLY A 114 0.02 -7.09 7.03
CA GLY A 114 1.20 -6.21 7.03
C GLY A 114 1.90 -6.13 8.38
N THR A 115 1.19 -6.32 9.50
CA THR A 115 1.77 -6.34 10.84
C THR A 115 2.59 -7.62 11.06
N MET A 116 2.05 -8.76 10.64
CA MET A 116 2.78 -10.04 10.71
C MET A 116 4.03 -10.01 9.85
N ILE A 117 3.94 -9.52 8.61
CA ILE A 117 5.08 -9.32 7.71
C ILE A 117 6.15 -8.47 8.36
N SER A 118 5.79 -7.27 8.86
CA SER A 118 6.73 -6.34 9.47
C SER A 118 7.42 -6.95 10.69
N ASN A 119 6.66 -7.63 11.56
CA ASN A 119 7.21 -8.33 12.72
C ASN A 119 8.16 -9.47 12.33
N THR A 120 7.84 -10.19 11.26
CA THR A 120 8.69 -11.27 10.76
C THR A 120 10.00 -10.74 10.19
N TYR A 121 9.95 -9.67 9.38
CA TYR A 121 11.19 -9.03 8.90
C TYR A 121 12.02 -8.48 10.06
N MET A 122 11.40 -7.82 11.03
CA MET A 122 12.09 -7.32 12.21
C MET A 122 12.80 -8.44 12.98
N LYS A 123 12.12 -9.56 13.25
CA LYS A 123 12.72 -10.73 13.92
C LYS A 123 13.88 -11.32 13.11
N LYS A 124 13.71 -11.48 11.78
CA LYS A 124 14.77 -11.99 10.90
C LYS A 124 15.98 -11.03 10.88
N ALA A 125 15.76 -9.72 10.85
CA ALA A 125 16.81 -8.71 10.91
C ALA A 125 17.59 -8.79 12.24
N GLN A 126 16.89 -8.84 13.37
CA GLN A 126 17.52 -8.98 14.70
C GLN A 126 18.34 -10.27 14.82
N LYS A 127 17.83 -11.38 14.29
CA LYS A 127 18.57 -12.67 14.24
C LYS A 127 19.87 -12.56 13.44
N ASN A 128 19.91 -11.66 12.45
CA ASN A 128 21.08 -11.36 11.63
C ASN A 128 21.95 -10.22 12.22
N GLY A 129 21.75 -9.84 13.48
CA GLY A 129 22.58 -8.86 14.19
C GLY A 129 22.14 -7.40 14.05
N VAL A 130 20.99 -7.13 13.42
CA VAL A 130 20.45 -5.76 13.32
C VAL A 130 19.91 -5.32 14.68
N THR A 131 20.30 -4.12 15.12
CA THR A 131 19.73 -3.46 16.30
C THR A 131 18.45 -2.73 15.91
N VAL A 132 17.33 -3.08 16.53
CA VAL A 132 16.05 -2.41 16.34
C VAL A 132 15.75 -1.56 17.57
N LYS A 133 15.47 -0.27 17.36
CA LYS A 133 15.06 0.67 18.41
C LYS A 133 13.65 1.18 18.10
N THR A 134 12.74 0.99 19.03
CA THR A 134 11.35 1.48 18.96
C THR A 134 11.16 2.63 19.95
N GLY A 135 10.17 3.51 19.68
CA GLY A 135 9.91 4.68 20.53
C GLY A 135 11.00 5.74 20.45
N VAL A 136 11.77 5.78 19.35
CA VAL A 136 12.85 6.73 19.11
C VAL A 136 12.56 7.51 17.84
N LYS A 137 12.55 8.83 17.90
CA LYS A 137 12.35 9.73 16.76
C LYS A 137 13.69 10.32 16.32
N VAL A 138 14.01 10.21 15.03
CA VAL A 138 15.14 10.95 14.45
C VAL A 138 14.74 12.41 14.33
N THR A 139 15.57 13.29 14.85
CA THR A 139 15.35 14.75 14.90
C THR A 139 16.28 15.52 14.00
N ASP A 140 17.41 14.93 13.60
CA ASP A 140 18.37 15.52 12.69
C ASP A 140 19.23 14.45 12.01
N VAL A 141 19.67 14.72 10.77
CA VAL A 141 20.66 13.93 10.04
C VAL A 141 21.89 14.80 9.79
N LYS A 142 23.01 14.43 10.39
CA LYS A 142 24.26 15.18 10.33
C LYS A 142 24.93 15.03 8.98
N VAL A 143 25.05 16.13 8.24
CA VAL A 143 25.72 16.20 6.94
C VAL A 143 26.90 17.15 7.01
N VAL A 144 28.06 16.71 6.56
CA VAL A 144 29.30 17.52 6.46
C VAL A 144 29.88 17.33 5.06
N ASP A 145 30.17 18.40 4.37
CA ASP A 145 30.72 18.38 3.00
C ASP A 145 29.88 17.51 2.05
N ASN A 146 28.55 17.67 2.11
CA ASN A 146 27.55 16.94 1.34
C ASN A 146 27.57 15.41 1.57
N LYS A 147 28.04 14.95 2.72
CA LYS A 147 28.13 13.54 3.09
C LYS A 147 27.51 13.30 4.46
N VAL A 148 26.70 12.25 4.58
CA VAL A 148 26.15 11.79 5.86
C VAL A 148 27.27 11.42 6.82
N LYS A 149 27.12 11.80 8.10
CA LYS A 149 28.02 11.48 9.21
C LYS A 149 27.31 10.79 10.37
N GLY A 150 26.00 10.82 10.39
CA GLY A 150 25.21 10.24 11.46
C GLY A 150 23.84 10.87 11.60
N LEU A 151 23.22 10.64 12.73
CA LEU A 151 21.91 11.21 13.07
C LEU A 151 21.79 11.47 14.57
N THR A 152 20.81 12.32 14.92
CA THR A 152 20.43 12.63 16.30
C THR A 152 18.99 12.19 16.55
N THR A 153 18.71 11.75 17.75
CA THR A 153 17.37 11.28 18.16
C THR A 153 16.78 12.19 19.24
N ASP A 154 15.47 12.07 19.49
CA ASP A 154 14.70 12.92 20.40
C ASP A 154 15.10 12.78 21.88
N ASP A 155 15.77 11.69 22.25
CA ASP A 155 16.40 11.50 23.55
C ASP A 155 17.80 12.18 23.66
N GLY A 156 18.25 12.87 22.61
CA GLY A 156 19.53 13.55 22.52
C GLY A 156 20.72 12.63 22.23
N ALA A 157 20.49 11.36 21.91
CA ALA A 157 21.57 10.47 21.52
C ALA A 157 22.05 10.78 20.10
N GLU A 158 23.35 10.70 19.89
CA GLU A 158 23.99 10.85 18.58
C GLU A 158 24.55 9.50 18.13
N TYR A 159 24.40 9.22 16.84
CA TYR A 159 24.90 8.01 16.22
C TYR A 159 25.74 8.38 14.99
N GLU A 160 26.87 7.71 14.80
CA GLU A 160 27.70 7.84 13.62
C GLU A 160 27.36 6.76 12.61
N PHE A 161 27.06 7.16 11.37
CA PHE A 161 26.75 6.29 10.25
C PHE A 161 27.32 6.88 8.97
N ASP A 162 27.81 6.04 8.08
CA ASP A 162 28.22 6.42 6.72
C ASP A 162 27.04 6.42 5.76
N VAL A 163 25.99 5.65 6.06
CA VAL A 163 24.78 5.50 5.22
C VAL A 163 23.54 5.60 6.10
N VAL A 164 22.58 6.38 5.65
CA VAL A 164 21.22 6.49 6.20
C VAL A 164 20.22 6.19 5.08
N VAL A 165 19.35 5.22 5.29
CA VAL A 165 18.24 4.91 4.38
C VAL A 165 16.96 5.43 4.99
N ASP A 166 16.36 6.43 4.36
CA ASP A 166 15.09 7.02 4.77
C ASP A 166 13.91 6.20 4.23
N CYS A 167 13.28 5.46 5.13
CA CYS A 167 12.06 4.68 4.87
C CYS A 167 10.85 5.28 5.62
N THR A 168 10.86 6.57 5.91
CA THR A 168 9.89 7.21 6.81
C THR A 168 8.51 7.46 6.19
N GLY A 169 8.31 7.09 4.91
CA GLY A 169 7.00 7.16 4.25
C GLY A 169 6.41 8.58 4.26
N PRO A 170 5.26 8.82 4.94
CA PRO A 170 4.66 10.16 5.01
C PRO A 170 5.56 11.24 5.60
N TRP A 171 6.55 10.87 6.41
CA TRP A 171 7.53 11.81 7.02
C TRP A 171 8.74 12.09 6.13
N SER A 172 8.90 11.39 4.98
CA SER A 172 10.11 11.51 4.14
C SER A 172 10.38 12.93 3.64
N LYS A 173 9.35 13.77 3.54
CA LYS A 173 9.55 15.19 3.23
C LYS A 173 10.26 15.91 4.37
N ILE A 174 9.85 15.65 5.61
CA ILE A 174 10.43 16.26 6.83
C ILE A 174 11.87 15.78 7.03
N THR A 175 12.09 14.47 6.89
CA THR A 175 13.44 13.88 7.02
C THR A 175 14.36 14.29 5.87
N GLY A 176 13.83 14.43 4.65
CA GLY A 176 14.58 14.96 3.51
C GLY A 176 15.03 16.42 3.72
N GLU A 177 14.19 17.26 4.32
CA GLU A 177 14.54 18.65 4.66
C GLU A 177 15.72 18.74 5.65
N MET A 178 15.91 17.75 6.53
CA MET A 178 17.06 17.69 7.44
C MET A 178 18.40 17.63 6.69
N VAL A 179 18.41 17.09 5.48
CA VAL A 179 19.59 16.98 4.61
C VAL A 179 19.53 17.95 3.41
N GLY A 180 18.62 18.92 3.43
CA GLY A 180 18.46 19.93 2.38
C GLY A 180 17.77 19.44 1.11
N LEU A 181 17.08 18.31 1.15
CA LEU A 181 16.36 17.74 0.02
C LEU A 181 14.86 18.04 0.07
N ASN A 182 14.27 18.30 -1.07
CA ASN A 182 12.82 18.38 -1.22
C ASN A 182 12.30 17.07 -1.82
N VAL A 183 11.87 16.15 -0.97
CA VAL A 183 11.32 14.86 -1.43
C VAL A 183 9.94 15.08 -2.06
N PRO A 184 9.72 14.70 -3.34
CA PRO A 184 8.53 15.08 -4.09
C PRO A 184 7.34 14.14 -3.80
N ILE A 185 6.93 14.06 -2.54
CA ILE A 185 5.78 13.27 -2.12
C ILE A 185 4.61 14.16 -1.70
N TRP A 186 3.42 13.62 -1.90
CA TRP A 186 2.14 14.14 -1.41
C TRP A 186 1.55 13.14 -0.43
N HIS A 187 0.60 13.59 0.36
CA HIS A 187 -0.16 12.72 1.23
C HIS A 187 -1.53 12.46 0.62
N THR A 188 -1.92 11.18 0.57
CA THR A 188 -3.30 10.80 0.31
C THR A 188 -3.90 10.20 1.57
N LYS A 189 -5.09 10.64 1.93
CA LYS A 189 -5.84 10.03 3.03
C LYS A 189 -6.27 8.63 2.61
N ALA A 190 -6.07 7.65 3.47
CA ALA A 190 -6.63 6.32 3.35
C ALA A 190 -7.48 6.06 4.58
N GLU A 191 -8.77 5.85 4.38
CA GLU A 191 -9.72 5.60 5.45
C GLU A 191 -10.20 4.17 5.40
N ALA A 192 -10.18 3.54 6.55
CA ALA A 192 -10.50 2.14 6.71
C ALA A 192 -11.51 1.95 7.84
N PHE A 193 -12.44 1.04 7.62
CA PHE A 193 -13.53 0.76 8.51
C PHE A 193 -13.69 -0.73 8.71
N PHE A 194 -13.89 -1.14 9.96
CA PHE A 194 -14.34 -2.48 10.31
C PHE A 194 -15.82 -2.45 10.61
N LEU A 195 -16.58 -3.24 9.88
CA LEU A 195 -18.01 -3.39 10.01
C LEU A 195 -18.31 -4.75 10.64
N CYS A 196 -19.13 -4.76 11.67
CA CYS A 196 -19.68 -6.00 12.20
C CYS A 196 -20.70 -6.55 11.20
N PRO A 197 -20.61 -7.78 10.73
CA PRO A 197 -21.63 -8.34 9.86
C PRO A 197 -22.99 -8.38 10.57
N PRO A 198 -24.08 -8.10 9.88
CA PRO A 198 -25.40 -8.20 10.46
C PRO A 198 -25.65 -9.63 10.87
N GLY A 199 -26.26 -9.90 11.97
CA GLY A 199 -26.61 -11.18 12.59
C GLY A 199 -26.74 -12.42 11.71
N LYS A 200 -26.49 -12.29 10.40
CA LYS A 200 -26.32 -13.34 9.40
C LYS A 200 -24.84 -13.71 9.32
N LYS A 201 -24.49 -14.88 9.81
CA LYS A 201 -23.17 -15.45 9.60
C LYS A 201 -22.97 -15.70 8.09
N LEU A 202 -21.90 -15.17 7.51
CA LEU A 202 -21.50 -15.53 6.16
C LEU A 202 -21.03 -17.00 6.17
N ASP A 203 -21.77 -17.88 5.52
CA ASP A 203 -21.49 -19.31 5.43
C ASP A 203 -20.67 -19.67 4.17
N TYR A 204 -20.08 -18.65 3.55
CA TYR A 204 -19.19 -18.76 2.38
C TYR A 204 -17.91 -17.96 2.60
N THR A 205 -16.88 -18.28 1.80
CA THR A 205 -15.64 -17.49 1.75
C THR A 205 -15.89 -16.17 1.03
N PHE A 206 -15.76 -15.05 1.75
CA PHE A 206 -15.84 -13.72 1.15
C PHE A 206 -14.48 -13.39 0.50
N PRO A 207 -14.41 -13.25 -0.84
CA PRO A 207 -13.14 -12.94 -1.50
C PRO A 207 -12.70 -11.50 -1.21
N VAL A 208 -11.45 -11.17 -1.51
CA VAL A 208 -11.07 -9.76 -1.62
C VAL A 208 -11.85 -9.15 -2.76
N LEU A 209 -12.85 -8.34 -2.45
CA LEU A 209 -13.72 -7.70 -3.43
C LEU A 209 -13.18 -6.33 -3.82
N LYS A 210 -12.95 -6.10 -5.10
CA LYS A 210 -12.42 -4.83 -5.62
C LYS A 210 -13.36 -4.20 -6.64
N TYR A 211 -13.76 -2.97 -6.35
CA TYR A 211 -14.43 -2.04 -7.24
C TYR A 211 -13.59 -0.76 -7.39
N PRO A 212 -13.85 0.07 -8.42
CA PRO A 212 -13.20 1.38 -8.51
C PRO A 212 -13.41 2.26 -7.27
N GLU A 213 -14.58 2.13 -6.62
CA GLU A 213 -15.00 2.94 -5.49
C GLU A 213 -14.45 2.46 -4.15
N PHE A 214 -14.18 1.15 -4.00
CA PHE A 214 -13.68 0.56 -2.75
C PHE A 214 -13.00 -0.78 -2.97
N TYR A 215 -12.31 -1.27 -1.94
CA TYR A 215 -12.08 -2.69 -1.77
C TYR A 215 -12.57 -3.13 -0.39
N ALA A 216 -13.09 -4.35 -0.33
CA ALA A 216 -13.57 -4.97 0.89
C ALA A 216 -13.03 -6.39 1.01
N LEU A 217 -12.84 -6.85 2.24
CA LEU A 217 -12.44 -8.22 2.55
C LEU A 217 -13.02 -8.64 3.90
N ARG A 218 -13.06 -9.93 4.14
CA ARG A 218 -13.41 -10.46 5.44
C ARG A 218 -12.17 -10.51 6.34
N ALA A 219 -12.27 -9.90 7.53
CA ALA A 219 -11.23 -9.92 8.54
C ALA A 219 -11.81 -10.51 9.84
N GLY A 220 -11.59 -11.80 10.05
CA GLY A 220 -12.23 -12.57 11.11
C GLY A 220 -13.77 -12.61 10.92
N ASP A 221 -14.51 -12.15 11.93
CA ASP A 221 -15.98 -12.06 11.84
C ASP A 221 -16.48 -10.73 11.24
N ASN A 222 -15.57 -9.78 10.95
CA ASN A 222 -15.90 -8.46 10.46
C ASN A 222 -15.68 -8.33 8.95
N ILE A 223 -16.30 -7.32 8.36
CA ILE A 223 -15.95 -6.84 7.00
C ILE A 223 -15.08 -5.61 7.15
N PHE A 224 -13.91 -5.67 6.51
CA PHE A 224 -13.03 -4.54 6.32
C PHE A 224 -13.38 -3.86 5.00
N ILE A 225 -13.54 -2.54 5.00
CA ILE A 225 -13.71 -1.73 3.80
C ILE A 225 -12.77 -0.54 3.84
N CYS A 226 -12.16 -0.22 2.72
CA CYS A 226 -11.21 0.87 2.61
C CYS A 226 -11.23 1.52 1.22
N LYS A 227 -10.87 2.79 1.19
CA LYS A 227 -10.55 3.55 -0.01
C LYS A 227 -9.55 4.65 0.30
N SER A 228 -8.75 5.02 -0.69
CA SER A 228 -7.90 6.21 -0.63
C SER A 228 -8.55 7.36 -1.35
N HIS A 229 -8.30 8.57 -0.85
CA HIS A 229 -8.63 9.83 -1.51
C HIS A 229 -7.54 10.12 -2.54
N LEU A 230 -7.80 9.80 -3.80
CA LEU A 230 -6.79 9.87 -4.87
C LEU A 230 -6.93 11.12 -5.76
N SER A 231 -7.83 12.06 -5.43
CA SER A 231 -7.98 13.26 -6.23
C SER A 231 -6.82 14.22 -6.03
N MET A 232 -6.18 14.62 -7.11
CA MET A 232 -5.17 15.69 -7.13
C MET A 232 -5.79 17.08 -7.38
N ASP A 233 -7.12 17.18 -7.56
CA ASP A 233 -7.83 18.43 -7.64
C ASP A 233 -7.98 19.05 -6.25
N LEU A 234 -7.33 20.18 -6.02
CA LEU A 234 -7.36 20.90 -4.74
C LEU A 234 -8.74 21.41 -4.34
N ASN A 235 -9.68 21.50 -5.29
CA ASN A 235 -11.07 21.87 -5.00
C ASN A 235 -11.94 20.68 -4.62
N ASN A 236 -11.42 19.47 -4.76
CA ASN A 236 -12.11 18.25 -4.33
C ASN A 236 -11.84 18.03 -2.84
N PRO A 237 -12.86 17.83 -1.98
CA PRO A 237 -12.66 17.54 -0.56
C PRO A 237 -11.86 16.24 -0.32
N MET A 238 -11.80 15.36 -1.32
CA MET A 238 -11.00 14.13 -1.31
C MET A 238 -9.62 14.32 -1.96
N HIS A 239 -9.08 15.51 -2.03
CA HIS A 239 -7.79 15.76 -2.67
C HIS A 239 -6.60 15.22 -1.88
N ALA A 240 -5.54 14.89 -2.60
CA ALA A 240 -4.21 14.71 -2.02
C ALA A 240 -3.65 16.06 -1.58
N GLY A 241 -2.91 16.12 -0.50
CA GLY A 241 -2.40 17.36 0.08
C GLY A 241 -1.04 17.22 0.73
N GLN A 242 -0.67 18.29 1.44
CA GLN A 242 0.52 18.34 2.30
C GLN A 242 0.03 18.46 3.72
N TRP A 243 -0.17 17.33 4.39
CA TRP A 243 -0.55 17.28 5.80
C TRP A 243 0.67 17.01 6.66
N ASP A 244 0.57 17.44 7.91
CA ASP A 244 1.54 17.12 8.93
C ASP A 244 1.26 15.71 9.48
N PRO A 245 2.09 14.72 9.18
CA PRO A 245 1.85 13.35 9.62
C PRO A 245 1.98 13.18 11.14
N ASP A 246 2.63 14.10 11.85
CA ASP A 246 2.68 14.10 13.31
C ASP A 246 1.33 14.46 13.96
N LYS A 247 0.38 15.01 13.18
CA LYS A 247 -0.98 15.35 13.64
C LYS A 247 -2.01 14.27 13.35
N LEU A 248 -1.60 13.12 12.86
CA LEU A 248 -2.50 11.99 12.65
C LEU A 248 -3.07 11.51 13.98
N PRO A 249 -4.41 11.38 14.12
CA PRO A 249 -4.98 10.78 15.31
C PRO A 249 -4.61 9.30 15.40
N ALA A 250 -4.35 8.81 16.62
CA ALA A 250 -4.00 7.41 16.86
C ALA A 250 -5.12 6.43 16.48
N THR A 251 -6.38 6.88 16.59
CA THR A 251 -7.58 6.11 16.23
C THR A 251 -8.69 7.08 15.80
N GLY A 252 -9.56 6.63 14.91
CA GLY A 252 -10.65 7.47 14.37
C GLY A 252 -10.10 8.53 13.40
N GLY A 253 -10.66 9.71 13.45
CA GLY A 253 -10.29 10.84 12.57
C GLY A 253 -10.78 10.70 11.14
N THR A 254 -11.61 9.69 10.87
CA THR A 254 -12.25 9.47 9.57
C THR A 254 -13.39 10.47 9.35
N ASP A 255 -13.65 10.76 8.09
CA ASP A 255 -14.71 11.70 7.70
C ASP A 255 -16.09 10.99 7.66
N ASP A 256 -17.08 11.49 8.38
CA ASP A 256 -18.42 10.87 8.45
C ASP A 256 -19.05 10.69 7.07
N TYR A 257 -18.94 11.68 6.18
CA TYR A 257 -19.46 11.58 4.81
C TYR A 257 -18.79 10.46 4.01
N PHE A 258 -17.55 10.11 4.33
CA PHE A 258 -16.80 9.12 3.58
C PHE A 258 -17.19 7.69 3.95
N ILE A 259 -17.47 7.44 5.24
CA ILE A 259 -18.04 6.16 5.65
C ILE A 259 -19.43 5.97 5.04
N ASP A 260 -20.30 6.99 5.08
CA ASP A 260 -21.62 6.91 4.46
C ASP A 260 -21.53 6.59 2.96
N PHE A 261 -20.64 7.28 2.24
CA PHE A 261 -20.36 6.97 0.83
C PHE A 261 -19.93 5.51 0.62
N LEU A 262 -18.97 5.00 1.42
CA LEU A 262 -18.49 3.62 1.27
C LEU A 262 -19.56 2.59 1.61
N LEU A 263 -20.39 2.85 2.63
CA LEU A 263 -21.51 1.99 3.01
C LEU A 263 -22.57 1.92 1.91
N ASP A 264 -22.92 3.06 1.33
CA ASP A 264 -23.85 3.11 0.18
C ASP A 264 -23.31 2.34 -1.01
N GLN A 265 -22.00 2.48 -1.32
CA GLN A 265 -21.37 1.72 -2.40
C GLN A 265 -21.36 0.22 -2.10
N LEU A 266 -21.02 -0.18 -0.88
CA LEU A 266 -20.96 -1.59 -0.52
C LEU A 266 -22.36 -2.23 -0.53
N ASP A 267 -23.38 -1.57 0.02
CA ASP A 267 -24.75 -2.07 0.03
C ASP A 267 -25.33 -2.20 -1.38
N ALA A 268 -25.06 -1.24 -2.24
CA ALA A 268 -25.48 -1.31 -3.65
C ALA A 268 -24.85 -2.50 -4.39
N LYS A 269 -23.64 -2.96 -3.99
CA LYS A 269 -22.90 -4.06 -4.64
C LYS A 269 -23.11 -5.41 -3.94
N VAL A 270 -23.27 -5.40 -2.62
CA VAL A 270 -23.49 -6.60 -1.78
C VAL A 270 -24.65 -6.30 -0.80
N PRO A 271 -25.90 -6.36 -1.27
CA PRO A 271 -27.05 -5.98 -0.47
C PRO A 271 -27.17 -6.74 0.86
N GLY A 272 -27.47 -6.01 1.92
CA GLY A 272 -27.67 -6.57 3.27
C GLY A 272 -26.39 -6.87 4.04
N ILE A 273 -25.21 -6.52 3.49
CA ILE A 273 -23.94 -6.67 4.21
C ILE A 273 -23.71 -5.51 5.19
N VAL A 274 -24.39 -4.39 5.00
CA VAL A 274 -24.23 -3.15 5.79
C VAL A 274 -25.23 -2.99 6.93
N ASP A 275 -26.13 -3.93 7.21
CA ASP A 275 -27.01 -3.93 8.39
C ASP A 275 -26.25 -4.04 9.72
N SER A 276 -25.01 -3.63 9.74
CA SER A 276 -24.00 -3.87 10.77
C SER A 276 -23.52 -2.57 11.36
N GLY A 277 -23.15 -2.59 12.61
CA GLY A 277 -22.54 -1.46 13.28
C GLY A 277 -21.10 -1.24 12.84
N LEU A 278 -20.62 -0.01 12.98
CA LEU A 278 -19.19 0.30 12.89
C LEU A 278 -18.48 -0.23 14.14
N VAL A 279 -17.51 -1.11 13.96
CA VAL A 279 -16.68 -1.64 15.05
C VAL A 279 -15.54 -0.70 15.37
N SER A 280 -14.81 -0.28 14.34
CA SER A 280 -13.70 0.67 14.45
C SER A 280 -13.39 1.31 13.10
N SER A 281 -12.73 2.45 13.16
CA SER A 281 -12.21 3.13 11.98
C SER A 281 -10.84 3.71 12.26
N TRP A 282 -10.04 3.91 11.22
CA TRP A 282 -8.81 4.68 11.29
C TRP A 282 -8.50 5.39 9.99
N LEU A 283 -7.77 6.47 10.14
CA LEU A 283 -7.20 7.27 9.07
C LEU A 283 -5.70 7.02 9.01
N SER A 284 -5.15 6.91 7.82
CA SER A 284 -3.71 6.91 7.58
C SER A 284 -3.37 7.83 6.42
N TYR A 285 -2.16 8.38 6.42
CA TYR A 285 -1.60 9.05 5.27
C TYR A 285 -0.69 8.10 4.51
N ARG A 286 -0.84 8.10 3.19
CA ARG A 286 0.07 7.43 2.28
C ARG A 286 0.98 8.46 1.65
N ALA A 287 2.26 8.14 1.54
CA ALA A 287 3.22 8.93 0.78
C ALA A 287 3.12 8.54 -0.69
N GLU A 288 2.74 9.46 -1.54
CA GLU A 288 2.61 9.22 -2.98
C GLU A 288 3.31 10.32 -3.79
N PRO A 289 4.24 9.97 -4.67
CA PRO A 289 4.74 10.89 -5.67
C PRO A 289 3.66 11.21 -6.70
N LYS A 290 3.81 12.32 -7.41
CA LYS A 290 2.84 12.80 -8.41
C LYS A 290 2.60 11.80 -9.55
N ASP A 291 3.60 10.99 -9.88
CA ASP A 291 3.54 9.96 -10.92
C ASP A 291 3.14 8.58 -10.40
N PHE A 292 2.85 8.47 -9.10
CA PHE A 292 2.49 7.22 -8.39
C PHE A 292 3.59 6.14 -8.40
N TRP A 293 4.86 6.51 -8.68
CA TRP A 293 6.00 5.61 -8.59
C TRP A 293 6.82 5.87 -7.34
N PRO A 294 7.29 4.83 -6.63
CA PRO A 294 8.08 5.02 -5.43
C PRO A 294 9.39 5.75 -5.72
N VAL A 295 9.84 6.54 -4.76
CA VAL A 295 11.14 7.19 -4.76
C VAL A 295 12.13 6.26 -4.08
N LEU A 296 13.08 5.73 -4.85
CA LEU A 296 14.00 4.70 -4.38
C LEU A 296 15.43 5.00 -4.82
N GLY A 297 16.41 4.91 -3.90
CA GLY A 297 17.83 4.90 -4.22
C GLY A 297 18.65 6.06 -3.70
N LYS A 298 19.84 6.28 -4.31
CA LYS A 298 20.81 7.30 -3.89
C LYS A 298 20.28 8.70 -4.17
N THR A 299 20.66 9.64 -3.34
CA THR A 299 20.36 11.07 -3.50
C THR A 299 21.63 11.85 -3.80
N PRO A 300 21.55 13.15 -4.12
CA PRO A 300 22.72 14.00 -4.26
C PRO A 300 23.55 14.14 -2.98
N VAL A 301 23.00 13.83 -1.80
CA VAL A 301 23.73 13.79 -0.54
C VAL A 301 24.38 12.41 -0.39
N GLU A 302 25.69 12.36 -0.42
CA GLU A 302 26.45 11.10 -0.29
C GLU A 302 26.10 10.38 1.01
N GLY A 303 25.73 9.10 0.93
CA GLY A 303 25.32 8.28 2.06
C GLY A 303 23.87 8.47 2.50
N TYR A 304 23.08 9.33 1.84
CA TYR A 304 21.63 9.43 2.10
C TYR A 304 20.84 8.78 0.96
N MET A 305 20.02 7.81 1.30
CA MET A 305 19.21 7.06 0.35
C MET A 305 17.74 7.16 0.73
N LEU A 306 16.87 7.05 -0.26
CA LEU A 306 15.41 7.06 -0.08
C LEU A 306 14.81 5.71 -0.43
N SER A 307 13.80 5.30 0.33
CA SER A 307 12.90 4.19 0.02
C SER A 307 11.49 4.57 0.51
N THR A 308 10.77 5.34 -0.28
CA THR A 308 9.50 5.98 0.10
C THR A 308 8.56 6.12 -1.09
N GLY A 309 7.35 6.63 -0.84
CA GLY A 309 6.42 6.96 -1.92
C GLY A 309 5.69 5.77 -2.54
N PHE A 310 5.57 4.66 -1.84
CA PHE A 310 4.91 3.44 -2.33
C PHE A 310 3.36 3.53 -2.37
N GLY A 311 2.78 4.59 -1.84
CA GLY A 311 1.35 4.77 -1.81
C GLY A 311 0.60 3.60 -1.18
N GLY A 312 -0.40 3.10 -1.89
CA GLY A 312 -1.20 1.95 -1.47
C GLY A 312 -0.63 0.58 -1.83
N ASN A 313 0.52 0.52 -2.51
CA ASN A 313 1.08 -0.72 -3.05
C ASN A 313 2.32 -1.22 -2.28
N GLY A 314 2.75 -0.50 -1.25
CA GLY A 314 4.02 -0.73 -0.57
C GLY A 314 4.23 -2.16 -0.10
N VAL A 315 3.23 -2.81 0.48
CA VAL A 315 3.35 -4.19 0.96
C VAL A 315 3.86 -5.10 -0.15
N ILE A 316 3.27 -5.04 -1.33
CA ILE A 316 3.61 -5.97 -2.42
C ILE A 316 4.87 -5.55 -3.20
N GLU A 317 5.26 -4.28 -3.17
CA GLU A 317 6.38 -3.76 -3.96
C GLU A 317 7.70 -3.70 -3.17
N VAL A 318 7.65 -3.52 -1.85
CA VAL A 318 8.82 -3.38 -0.98
C VAL A 318 9.81 -4.55 -1.09
N PRO A 319 9.43 -5.84 -1.19
CA PRO A 319 10.42 -6.92 -1.29
C PRO A 319 11.36 -6.79 -2.49
N ALA A 320 10.83 -6.41 -3.66
CA ALA A 320 11.65 -6.18 -4.85
C ALA A 320 12.47 -4.90 -4.71
N ALA A 321 11.84 -3.82 -4.26
CA ALA A 321 12.47 -2.51 -4.10
C ALA A 321 13.66 -2.57 -3.13
N THR A 322 13.50 -3.22 -1.99
CA THR A 322 14.59 -3.35 -0.99
C THR A 322 15.72 -4.25 -1.45
N ARG A 323 15.41 -5.33 -2.17
CA ARG A 323 16.43 -6.16 -2.81
C ARG A 323 17.26 -5.35 -3.79
N ASP A 324 16.62 -4.57 -4.66
CA ASP A 324 17.28 -3.79 -5.67
C ASP A 324 18.11 -2.66 -5.02
N LEU A 325 17.58 -2.01 -3.98
CA LEU A 325 18.32 -1.00 -3.20
C LEU A 325 19.58 -1.58 -2.55
N ALA A 326 19.50 -2.75 -1.92
CA ALA A 326 20.63 -3.42 -1.31
C ALA A 326 21.72 -3.81 -2.32
N ASN A 327 21.33 -4.19 -3.55
CA ASN A 327 22.28 -4.52 -4.61
C ASN A 327 22.99 -3.30 -5.19
N HIS A 328 22.35 -2.12 -5.17
CA HIS A 328 22.95 -0.87 -5.67
C HIS A 328 24.03 -0.28 -4.75
N ASP A 329 24.11 -0.71 -3.50
CA ASP A 329 25.13 -0.24 -2.56
C ASP A 329 26.46 -1.03 -2.70
N HIS A 330 26.45 -2.13 -3.45
CA HIS A 330 27.62 -2.98 -3.74
C HIS A 330 28.16 -2.80 -5.18
N ALA A 331 27.58 -1.89 -5.96
CA ALA A 331 28.02 -1.50 -7.30
C ALA A 331 28.52 -0.05 -7.28
#